data_c8abd584f827b3e981ddfc6a2f9b900f
#
_entry.id   c8abd584f827b3e981ddfc6a2f9b900f
#
_cell.length_a   1.000
_cell.length_b   1.000
_cell.length_c   1.000
_cell.angle_alpha   90.00
_cell.angle_beta   90.00
_cell.angle_gamma   90.00
#
_symmetry.space_group_name_H-M   'P 1'
#
loop_
_entity.id
_entity.type
_entity.pdbx_description
1 polymer ?
#
loop_
_entity_poly.entity_id
_entity_poly.type
_entity_poly.pdbx_seq_one_letter_code
_entity_poly.pdbx_strand_id
1 'polypeptide(L)'
;MGTDTLLVFVILGVTVALFVSDRLRLDLVALMSLLALLLTGILTPPQALAGFADPLVLMIAGLFVVSTGLFQTGIAARLGRWLGRAAGTSEVRLIALVMIVTALLSGFMSSTGTVAVMLPVVVSLAWRARISPSKLLIPLTMASLLGGMMTLIGTPPNLVASNQLVAQGMPGFGFFAFTPLGLAMLLIGLVFMVTVGRHWLPSRAPASPGGEGEGQPSLAELAEQYELPASVFRATLPDESPLVGRTLQELGWPERHQVQVLAIDTEPDAVRNHRRSRRHLERSKAIGPTTALEAGDRLLLQGQRSSIDEVADAYELRVEPVDPNAEGVVPRNLGFVEVLPTPRSRWLNQTLAELHFRDRFGVQVVAVRRDGATITEGLARLTIRFGDTLLVEGTRKAFELLRRERLDAVVLADPGALEAEAPRAERAPIALAIMIAMLVVMTFAWVPNVVAVGVAAVLMVLTGCLTMDDAYRGINWEAVVLIAAILPMATALEITGGLQLAVDGLVAGLGPLGPFAMLAGLFVLTSVASQVISNTATAVLLAPIAFQTALLLDVSPYPLLMTVALAASTAFATPVASPVNTLVLGPGQYRFGDFLRVGVVLQLLVLAATLLLVPILLPF
;
A
#
# COMPACT_ATOMS: atom_id res chain seq x y z
N MET A 1 28.79 8.93 -32.36
CA MET A 1 28.57 8.20 -31.10
C MET A 1 29.70 7.23 -30.89
N GLY A 2 30.37 7.28 -29.76
CA GLY A 2 31.36 6.26 -29.37
C GLY A 2 30.67 4.92 -29.10
N THR A 3 31.43 3.82 -29.20
CA THR A 3 30.92 2.47 -28.90
C THR A 3 30.37 2.38 -27.48
N ASP A 4 31.05 3.00 -26.52
CA ASP A 4 30.66 3.01 -25.09
C ASP A 4 29.37 3.79 -24.86
N THR A 5 29.20 4.94 -25.52
CA THR A 5 27.95 5.72 -25.47
C THR A 5 26.77 4.90 -26.00
N LEU A 6 26.94 4.22 -27.15
CA LEU A 6 25.89 3.36 -27.69
C LEU A 6 25.54 2.22 -26.73
N LEU A 7 26.55 1.60 -26.12
CA LEU A 7 26.38 0.49 -25.21
C LEU A 7 25.60 0.93 -23.94
N VAL A 8 25.92 2.10 -23.39
CA VAL A 8 25.18 2.68 -22.24
C VAL A 8 23.71 2.94 -22.61
N PHE A 9 23.43 3.48 -23.80
CA PHE A 9 22.05 3.68 -24.25
C PHE A 9 21.30 2.36 -24.46
N VAL A 10 21.98 1.32 -24.94
CA VAL A 10 21.38 -0.02 -25.05
C VAL A 10 21.07 -0.59 -23.68
N ILE A 11 22.00 -0.51 -22.71
CA ILE A 11 21.78 -0.97 -21.34
C ILE A 11 20.63 -0.18 -20.71
N LEU A 12 20.60 1.15 -20.85
CA LEU A 12 19.52 2.00 -20.35
C LEU A 12 18.17 1.62 -21.01
N GLY A 13 18.14 1.45 -22.33
CA GLY A 13 16.93 1.08 -23.05
C GLY A 13 16.39 -0.28 -22.62
N VAL A 14 17.26 -1.29 -22.42
CA VAL A 14 16.87 -2.60 -21.88
C VAL A 14 16.38 -2.46 -20.43
N THR A 15 17.05 -1.67 -19.62
CA THR A 15 16.64 -1.41 -18.22
C THR A 15 15.24 -0.80 -18.17
N VAL A 16 14.98 0.23 -18.98
CA VAL A 16 13.66 0.86 -19.08
C VAL A 16 12.62 -0.12 -19.60
N ALA A 17 12.93 -0.90 -20.64
CA ALA A 17 12.01 -1.90 -21.17
C ALA A 17 11.66 -3.00 -20.14
N LEU A 18 12.63 -3.41 -19.31
CA LEU A 18 12.39 -4.35 -18.22
C LEU A 18 11.55 -3.74 -17.10
N PHE A 19 11.78 -2.47 -16.74
CA PHE A 19 10.91 -1.76 -15.80
C PHE A 19 9.46 -1.68 -16.30
N VAL A 20 9.28 -1.37 -17.58
CA VAL A 20 7.96 -1.28 -18.24
C VAL A 20 7.26 -2.64 -18.28
N SER A 21 8.02 -3.73 -18.48
CA SER A 21 7.44 -5.09 -18.58
C SER A 21 6.82 -5.60 -17.27
N ASP A 22 7.22 -5.04 -16.14
CA ASP A 22 6.81 -5.42 -14.76
C ASP A 22 6.92 -6.94 -14.46
N ARG A 23 7.77 -7.63 -15.25
CA ARG A 23 8.00 -9.08 -15.07
C ARG A 23 9.03 -9.41 -14.00
N LEU A 24 9.92 -8.48 -13.74
CA LEU A 24 10.99 -8.60 -12.75
C LEU A 24 10.88 -7.46 -11.73
N ARG A 25 11.31 -7.73 -10.52
CA ARG A 25 11.37 -6.72 -9.46
C ARG A 25 12.31 -5.57 -9.88
N LEU A 26 11.93 -4.35 -9.53
CA LEU A 26 12.67 -3.14 -9.93
C LEU A 26 14.11 -3.12 -9.39
N ASP A 27 14.34 -3.58 -8.16
CA ASP A 27 15.66 -3.68 -7.54
C ASP A 27 16.57 -4.68 -8.29
N LEU A 28 16.01 -5.82 -8.73
CA LEU A 28 16.74 -6.81 -9.51
C LEU A 28 17.14 -6.24 -10.88
N VAL A 29 16.24 -5.54 -11.56
CA VAL A 29 16.53 -4.91 -12.85
C VAL A 29 17.63 -3.86 -12.72
N ALA A 30 17.59 -3.05 -11.65
CA ALA A 30 18.65 -2.06 -11.38
C ALA A 30 20.02 -2.73 -11.11
N LEU A 31 20.03 -3.83 -10.34
CA LEU A 31 21.25 -4.63 -10.12
C LEU A 31 21.77 -5.25 -11.40
N MET A 32 20.90 -5.76 -12.27
CA MET A 32 21.29 -6.28 -13.60
C MET A 32 21.92 -5.17 -14.46
N SER A 33 21.34 -3.98 -14.44
CA SER A 33 21.89 -2.80 -15.13
C SER A 33 23.29 -2.44 -14.60
N LEU A 34 23.45 -2.40 -13.28
CA LEU A 34 24.73 -2.14 -12.63
C LEU A 34 25.78 -3.18 -13.02
N LEU A 35 25.43 -4.47 -12.96
CA LEU A 35 26.32 -5.56 -13.37
C LEU A 35 26.67 -5.49 -14.86
N ALA A 36 25.74 -5.11 -15.73
CA ALA A 36 26.04 -4.89 -17.15
C ALA A 36 27.07 -3.78 -17.36
N LEU A 37 26.96 -2.66 -16.64
CA LEU A 37 27.93 -1.56 -16.69
C LEU A 37 29.31 -1.97 -16.16
N LEU A 38 29.38 -2.85 -15.16
CA LEU A 38 30.62 -3.42 -14.66
C LEU A 38 31.27 -4.40 -15.65
N LEU A 39 30.48 -5.34 -16.17
CA LEU A 39 30.97 -6.39 -17.07
C LEU A 39 31.41 -5.83 -18.42
N THR A 40 30.83 -4.73 -18.87
CA THR A 40 31.24 -4.03 -20.09
C THR A 40 32.46 -3.14 -19.88
N GLY A 41 32.94 -2.97 -18.63
CA GLY A 41 34.08 -2.13 -18.31
C GLY A 41 33.82 -0.62 -18.40
N ILE A 42 32.57 -0.20 -18.57
CA ILE A 42 32.19 1.23 -18.60
C ILE A 42 32.43 1.86 -17.23
N LEU A 43 32.08 1.14 -16.17
CA LEU A 43 32.34 1.57 -14.81
C LEU A 43 33.38 0.67 -14.14
N THR A 44 34.25 1.29 -13.34
CA THR A 44 35.11 0.58 -12.41
C THR A 44 34.31 0.12 -11.17
N PRO A 45 34.76 -0.94 -10.46
CA PRO A 45 34.06 -1.39 -9.25
C PRO A 45 33.79 -0.30 -8.21
N PRO A 46 34.74 0.62 -7.89
CA PRO A 46 34.46 1.73 -6.98
C PRO A 46 33.35 2.66 -7.48
N GLN A 47 33.32 2.98 -8.77
CA GLN A 47 32.27 3.84 -9.37
C GLN A 47 30.90 3.15 -9.33
N ALA A 48 30.85 1.87 -9.66
CA ALA A 48 29.62 1.10 -9.65
C ALA A 48 29.05 0.94 -8.24
N LEU A 49 29.90 0.74 -7.23
CA LEU A 49 29.48 0.56 -5.83
C LEU A 49 29.27 1.89 -5.08
N ALA A 50 29.66 3.03 -5.66
CA ALA A 50 29.55 4.34 -5.04
C ALA A 50 28.08 4.66 -4.65
N GLY A 51 27.10 4.21 -5.45
CA GLY A 51 25.69 4.41 -5.14
C GLY A 51 25.24 3.78 -3.81
N PHE A 52 25.84 2.67 -3.37
CA PHE A 52 25.52 2.04 -2.08
C PHE A 52 26.08 2.81 -0.88
N ALA A 53 27.09 3.64 -1.08
CA ALA A 53 27.68 4.51 -0.06
C ALA A 53 27.17 5.96 -0.15
N ASP A 54 26.24 6.25 -1.08
CA ASP A 54 25.71 7.59 -1.26
C ASP A 54 24.90 8.03 -0.03
N PRO A 55 25.16 9.23 0.53
CA PRO A 55 24.39 9.78 1.65
C PRO A 55 22.88 9.81 1.43
N LEU A 56 22.42 9.97 0.18
CA LEU A 56 21.01 9.93 -0.18
C LEU A 56 20.37 8.58 0.16
N VAL A 57 21.05 7.48 -0.16
CA VAL A 57 20.55 6.12 0.07
C VAL A 57 20.42 5.83 1.56
N LEU A 58 21.43 6.21 2.34
CA LEU A 58 21.43 6.08 3.81
C LEU A 58 20.33 6.94 4.45
N MET A 59 20.15 8.16 3.94
CA MET A 59 19.11 9.07 4.42
C MET A 59 17.70 8.50 4.15
N ILE A 60 17.45 7.96 2.98
CA ILE A 60 16.16 7.34 2.64
C ILE A 60 15.90 6.13 3.53
N ALA A 61 16.89 5.27 3.76
CA ALA A 61 16.77 4.14 4.68
C ALA A 61 16.43 4.60 6.11
N GLY A 62 17.12 5.62 6.62
CA GLY A 62 16.84 6.21 7.93
C GLY A 62 15.45 6.82 8.05
N LEU A 63 14.96 7.49 7.00
CA LEU A 63 13.60 8.04 6.96
C LEU A 63 12.53 6.94 7.00
N PHE A 64 12.78 5.78 6.39
CA PHE A 64 11.88 4.63 6.52
C PHE A 64 11.82 4.14 7.97
N VAL A 65 12.93 4.14 8.70
CA VAL A 65 12.96 3.78 10.13
C VAL A 65 12.16 4.78 10.95
N VAL A 66 12.38 6.09 10.77
CA VAL A 66 11.64 7.15 11.48
C VAL A 66 10.13 7.05 11.18
N SER A 67 9.76 6.90 9.91
CA SER A 67 8.36 6.69 9.51
C SER A 67 7.74 5.46 10.17
N THR A 68 8.48 4.36 10.29
CA THR A 68 8.01 3.13 10.95
C THR A 68 7.82 3.35 12.44
N GLY A 69 8.68 4.13 13.10
CA GLY A 69 8.51 4.54 14.50
C GLY A 69 7.23 5.32 14.73
N LEU A 70 6.94 6.30 13.88
CA LEU A 70 5.67 7.06 13.92
C LEU A 70 4.45 6.15 13.69
N PHE A 71 4.58 5.19 12.78
CA PHE A 71 3.53 4.23 12.50
C PHE A 71 3.25 3.30 13.68
N GLN A 72 4.28 2.70 14.28
CA GLN A 72 4.17 1.78 15.41
C GLN A 72 3.63 2.45 16.69
N THR A 73 3.87 3.77 16.84
CA THR A 73 3.33 4.56 17.96
C THR A 73 1.90 5.04 17.74
N GLY A 74 1.30 4.80 16.56
CA GLY A 74 -0.11 5.02 16.28
C GLY A 74 -0.54 6.48 16.15
N ILE A 75 0.38 7.38 15.83
CA ILE A 75 0.08 8.81 15.60
C ILE A 75 -0.94 8.95 14.46
N ALA A 76 -0.76 8.23 13.36
CA ALA A 76 -1.68 8.24 12.23
C ALA A 76 -3.07 7.71 12.60
N ALA A 77 -3.15 6.65 13.43
CA ALA A 77 -4.43 6.13 13.92
C ALA A 77 -5.17 7.12 14.84
N ARG A 78 -4.45 7.91 15.66
CA ARG A 78 -5.05 8.97 16.49
C ARG A 78 -5.65 10.09 15.63
N LEU A 79 -4.92 10.51 14.58
CA LEU A 79 -5.43 11.49 13.62
C LEU A 79 -6.65 10.96 12.87
N GLY A 80 -6.66 9.69 12.50
CA GLY A 80 -7.83 9.04 11.88
C GLY A 80 -9.06 9.04 12.80
N ARG A 81 -8.89 8.77 14.10
CA ARG A 81 -10.00 8.87 15.08
C ARG A 81 -10.53 10.29 15.24
N TRP A 82 -9.63 11.28 15.27
CA TRP A 82 -10.03 12.68 15.29
C TRP A 82 -10.82 13.05 14.04
N LEU A 83 -10.33 12.62 12.88
CA LEU A 83 -11.02 12.78 11.60
C LEU A 83 -12.45 12.22 11.64
N GLY A 84 -12.64 11.02 12.20
CA GLY A 84 -13.95 10.38 12.34
C GLY A 84 -14.96 11.18 13.17
N ARG A 85 -14.47 11.93 14.16
CA ARG A 85 -15.34 12.82 14.98
C ARG A 85 -15.65 14.15 14.29
N ALA A 86 -14.71 14.67 13.52
CA ALA A 86 -14.84 16.00 12.90
C ALA A 86 -15.62 15.99 11.56
N ALA A 87 -15.65 14.86 10.86
CA ALA A 87 -16.09 14.80 9.46
C ALA A 87 -17.61 14.87 9.27
N GLY A 88 -18.43 14.34 10.21
CA GLY A 88 -19.87 14.25 10.02
C GLY A 88 -20.26 13.36 8.84
N THR A 89 -21.39 13.62 8.19
CA THR A 89 -21.96 12.80 7.10
C THR A 89 -21.85 13.44 5.72
N SER A 90 -21.28 14.64 5.59
CA SER A 90 -21.18 15.35 4.32
C SER A 90 -20.03 14.82 3.46
N GLU A 91 -20.32 14.32 2.24
CA GLU A 91 -19.33 13.83 1.27
C GLU A 91 -18.21 14.85 1.02
N VAL A 92 -18.57 16.11 0.77
CA VAL A 92 -17.61 17.20 0.51
C VAL A 92 -16.66 17.41 1.69
N ARG A 93 -17.20 17.45 2.91
CA ARG A 93 -16.40 17.63 4.13
C ARG A 93 -15.49 16.44 4.37
N LEU A 94 -15.99 15.23 4.11
CA LEU A 94 -15.22 13.99 4.21
C LEU A 94 -14.05 13.97 3.24
N ILE A 95 -14.29 14.26 1.94
CA ILE A 95 -13.23 14.36 0.94
C ILE A 95 -12.18 15.38 1.38
N ALA A 96 -12.60 16.59 1.77
CA ALA A 96 -11.70 17.66 2.14
C ALA A 96 -10.84 17.28 3.37
N LEU A 97 -11.45 16.77 4.42
CA LEU A 97 -10.74 16.41 5.65
C LEU A 97 -9.82 15.20 5.45
N VAL A 98 -10.27 14.17 4.71
CA VAL A 98 -9.42 13.04 4.33
C VAL A 98 -8.20 13.52 3.57
N MET A 99 -8.38 14.38 2.57
CA MET A 99 -7.27 14.91 1.78
C MET A 99 -6.29 15.73 2.62
N ILE A 100 -6.77 16.63 3.46
CA ILE A 100 -5.91 17.49 4.29
C ILE A 100 -5.10 16.65 5.29
N VAL A 101 -5.77 15.76 6.04
CA VAL A 101 -5.10 14.93 7.05
C VAL A 101 -4.09 13.98 6.41
N THR A 102 -4.47 13.36 5.30
CA THR A 102 -3.57 12.46 4.56
C THR A 102 -2.35 13.19 4.01
N ALA A 103 -2.54 14.37 3.42
CA ALA A 103 -1.43 15.16 2.90
C ALA A 103 -0.47 15.61 3.99
N LEU A 104 -0.98 16.06 5.14
CA LEU A 104 -0.16 16.42 6.29
C LEU A 104 0.67 15.22 6.79
N LEU A 105 0.06 14.05 6.90
CA LEU A 105 0.80 12.84 7.29
C LEU A 105 1.86 12.47 6.25
N SER A 106 1.49 12.48 4.97
CA SER A 106 2.38 12.09 3.87
C SER A 106 3.55 13.05 3.67
N GLY A 107 3.44 14.29 4.10
CA GLY A 107 4.55 15.25 4.10
C GLY A 107 5.71 14.84 5.01
N PHE A 108 5.46 13.99 6.01
CA PHE A 108 6.47 13.56 7.00
C PHE A 108 6.64 12.04 7.07
N MET A 109 5.80 11.28 6.39
CA MET A 109 5.83 9.82 6.32
C MET A 109 5.82 9.37 4.87
N SER A 110 6.21 8.12 4.59
CA SER A 110 6.08 7.61 3.22
C SER A 110 4.62 7.58 2.78
N SER A 111 4.35 8.00 1.53
CA SER A 111 3.00 8.03 0.96
C SER A 111 2.30 6.67 1.04
N THR A 112 3.01 5.57 0.77
CA THR A 112 2.47 4.21 0.87
C THR A 112 2.10 3.84 2.31
N GLY A 113 2.96 4.17 3.28
CA GLY A 113 2.67 3.94 4.70
C GLY A 113 1.46 4.74 5.18
N THR A 114 1.35 5.99 4.75
CA THR A 114 0.22 6.86 5.08
C THR A 114 -1.10 6.27 4.56
N VAL A 115 -1.15 5.84 3.30
CA VAL A 115 -2.36 5.24 2.73
C VAL A 115 -2.69 3.91 3.40
N ALA A 116 -1.71 3.05 3.66
CA ALA A 116 -1.95 1.78 4.34
C ALA A 116 -2.60 1.96 5.73
N VAL A 117 -2.23 3.01 6.48
CA VAL A 117 -2.84 3.33 7.78
C VAL A 117 -4.21 3.97 7.65
N MET A 118 -4.34 4.91 6.70
CA MET A 118 -5.56 5.68 6.54
C MET A 118 -6.68 4.90 5.84
N LEU A 119 -6.33 3.89 5.04
CA LEU A 119 -7.27 3.08 4.27
C LEU A 119 -8.38 2.48 5.14
N PRO A 120 -8.11 1.68 6.20
CA PRO A 120 -9.18 1.13 7.04
C PRO A 120 -9.99 2.22 7.76
N VAL A 121 -9.34 3.33 8.13
CA VAL A 121 -10.00 4.48 8.76
C VAL A 121 -10.99 5.12 7.79
N VAL A 122 -10.56 5.37 6.55
CA VAL A 122 -11.39 6.03 5.52
C VAL A 122 -12.54 5.13 5.08
N VAL A 123 -12.31 3.81 4.95
CA VAL A 123 -13.36 2.83 4.66
C VAL A 123 -14.41 2.82 5.78
N SER A 124 -13.99 2.71 7.05
CA SER A 124 -14.90 2.76 8.20
C SER A 124 -15.68 4.09 8.28
N LEU A 125 -15.02 5.19 7.92
CA LEU A 125 -15.64 6.51 7.90
C LEU A 125 -16.68 6.64 6.79
N ALA A 126 -16.39 6.11 5.60
CA ALA A 126 -17.32 6.05 4.49
C ALA A 126 -18.60 5.31 4.87
N TRP A 127 -18.45 4.15 5.49
CA TRP A 127 -19.60 3.34 5.94
C TRP A 127 -20.43 4.04 7.02
N ARG A 128 -19.80 4.65 8.04
CA ARG A 128 -20.53 5.43 9.05
C ARG A 128 -21.33 6.59 8.44
N ALA A 129 -20.80 7.19 7.38
CA ALA A 129 -21.46 8.27 6.66
C ALA A 129 -22.48 7.75 5.61
N ARG A 130 -22.62 6.44 5.42
CA ARG A 130 -23.42 5.80 4.37
C ARG A 130 -23.02 6.25 2.96
N ILE A 131 -21.71 6.41 2.74
CA ILE A 131 -21.11 6.80 1.47
C ILE A 131 -20.24 5.63 0.98
N SER A 132 -20.28 5.36 -0.33
CA SER A 132 -19.41 4.35 -0.92
C SER A 132 -17.91 4.68 -0.68
N PRO A 133 -17.10 3.75 -0.17
CA PRO A 133 -15.65 3.93 -0.04
C PRO A 133 -14.98 4.40 -1.34
N SER A 134 -15.50 3.99 -2.51
CA SER A 134 -15.01 4.43 -3.82
C SER A 134 -15.03 5.96 -4.00
N LYS A 135 -15.82 6.70 -3.23
CA LYS A 135 -15.84 8.17 -3.25
C LYS A 135 -14.68 8.82 -2.49
N LEU A 136 -14.04 8.08 -1.59
CA LEU A 136 -13.02 8.64 -0.68
C LEU A 136 -11.60 8.10 -0.95
N LEU A 137 -11.47 6.92 -1.57
CA LEU A 137 -10.18 6.24 -1.68
C LEU A 137 -9.26 6.81 -2.76
N ILE A 138 -9.76 7.24 -3.95
CA ILE A 138 -8.94 8.01 -4.91
C ILE A 138 -8.54 9.37 -4.31
N PRO A 139 -9.41 10.18 -3.69
CA PRO A 139 -9.00 11.37 -2.94
C PRO A 139 -7.90 11.11 -1.91
N LEU A 140 -7.96 9.99 -1.18
CA LEU A 140 -6.93 9.56 -0.24
C LEU A 140 -5.56 9.39 -0.92
N THR A 141 -5.51 8.66 -2.04
CA THR A 141 -4.25 8.40 -2.75
C THR A 141 -3.68 9.67 -3.38
N MET A 142 -4.52 10.48 -4.02
CA MET A 142 -4.10 11.76 -4.60
C MET A 142 -3.54 12.70 -3.53
N ALA A 143 -4.21 12.80 -2.39
CA ALA A 143 -3.74 13.61 -1.27
C ALA A 143 -2.41 13.11 -0.69
N SER A 144 -2.19 11.80 -0.65
CA SER A 144 -0.92 11.23 -0.18
C SER A 144 0.23 11.57 -1.13
N LEU A 145 0.03 11.49 -2.44
CA LEU A 145 1.03 11.87 -3.43
C LEU A 145 1.31 13.38 -3.41
N LEU A 146 0.27 14.20 -3.36
CA LEU A 146 0.40 15.67 -3.25
C LEU A 146 1.07 16.09 -1.93
N GLY A 147 0.75 15.42 -0.82
CA GLY A 147 1.38 15.64 0.48
C GLY A 147 2.87 15.33 0.47
N GLY A 148 3.28 14.27 -0.24
CA GLY A 148 4.69 13.95 -0.45
C GLY A 148 5.49 15.06 -1.13
N MET A 149 4.84 15.92 -1.94
CA MET A 149 5.47 17.06 -2.59
C MET A 149 5.67 18.26 -1.64
N MET A 150 5.19 18.23 -0.39
CA MET A 150 5.21 19.40 0.51
C MET A 150 6.54 19.59 1.24
N THR A 151 7.35 18.56 1.42
CA THR A 151 8.61 18.66 2.16
C THR A 151 9.72 17.92 1.44
N LEU A 152 10.96 18.25 1.79
CA LEU A 152 12.14 17.60 1.23
C LEU A 152 12.09 16.06 1.40
N ILE A 153 11.56 15.56 2.52
CA ILE A 153 11.56 14.13 2.89
C ILE A 153 10.27 13.39 2.55
N GLY A 154 9.22 14.11 2.09
CA GLY A 154 7.90 13.51 1.85
C GLY A 154 7.92 12.47 0.72
N THR A 155 8.81 12.63 -0.25
CA THR A 155 8.98 11.68 -1.36
C THR A 155 10.43 11.62 -1.83
N PRO A 156 10.96 10.44 -2.23
CA PRO A 156 12.34 10.29 -2.69
C PRO A 156 12.75 11.21 -3.86
N PRO A 157 11.92 11.51 -4.85
CA PRO A 157 12.26 12.45 -5.92
C PRO A 157 12.76 13.82 -5.44
N ASN A 158 12.18 14.35 -4.34
CA ASN A 158 12.62 15.63 -3.78
C ASN A 158 14.06 15.55 -3.26
N LEU A 159 14.39 14.44 -2.60
CA LEU A 159 15.74 14.18 -2.10
C LEU A 159 16.73 13.99 -3.25
N VAL A 160 16.35 13.29 -4.32
CA VAL A 160 17.17 13.10 -5.52
C VAL A 160 17.49 14.45 -6.16
N ALA A 161 16.50 15.30 -6.37
CA ALA A 161 16.71 16.65 -6.94
C ALA A 161 17.63 17.50 -6.06
N SER A 162 17.47 17.43 -4.73
CA SER A 162 18.32 18.14 -3.79
C SER A 162 19.75 17.59 -3.79
N ASN A 163 19.92 16.26 -3.83
CA ASN A 163 21.24 15.62 -3.85
C ASN A 163 22.00 15.92 -5.15
N GLN A 164 21.29 16.06 -6.29
CA GLN A 164 21.91 16.45 -7.55
C GLN A 164 22.59 17.83 -7.46
N LEU A 165 21.99 18.79 -6.77
CA LEU A 165 22.61 20.10 -6.50
C LEU A 165 23.87 19.94 -5.63
N VAL A 166 23.75 19.18 -4.53
CA VAL A 166 24.87 18.97 -3.57
C VAL A 166 26.04 18.24 -4.24
N ALA A 167 25.77 17.23 -5.08
CA ALA A 167 26.78 16.51 -5.83
C ALA A 167 27.58 17.39 -6.79
N GLN A 168 26.99 18.48 -7.24
CA GLN A 168 27.62 19.49 -8.12
C GLN A 168 28.16 20.70 -7.34
N GLY A 169 28.29 20.59 -6.00
CA GLY A 169 28.86 21.62 -5.14
C GLY A 169 27.94 22.82 -4.87
N MET A 170 26.66 22.73 -5.22
CA MET A 170 25.67 23.78 -4.96
C MET A 170 24.89 23.48 -3.66
N PRO A 171 24.34 24.51 -3.00
CA PRO A 171 23.42 24.32 -1.89
C PRO A 171 22.21 23.48 -2.31
N GLY A 172 21.90 22.40 -1.56
CA GLY A 172 20.68 21.64 -1.76
C GLY A 172 19.42 22.44 -1.40
N PHE A 173 18.25 21.89 -1.76
CA PHE A 173 16.99 22.50 -1.35
C PHE A 173 16.84 22.49 0.17
N GLY A 174 16.39 23.62 0.74
CA GLY A 174 15.98 23.68 2.13
C GLY A 174 14.80 22.76 2.43
N PHE A 175 14.65 22.38 3.70
CA PHE A 175 13.61 21.42 4.11
C PHE A 175 12.19 21.81 3.63
N PHE A 176 11.84 23.09 3.77
CA PHE A 176 10.55 23.64 3.38
C PHE A 176 10.54 24.31 2.00
N ALA A 177 11.59 24.17 1.19
CA ALA A 177 11.64 24.77 -0.16
C ALA A 177 10.50 24.26 -1.07
N PHE A 178 10.07 23.03 -0.85
CA PHE A 178 8.96 22.39 -1.57
C PHE A 178 7.58 22.82 -1.06
N THR A 179 7.48 23.35 0.18
CA THR A 179 6.20 23.59 0.86
C THR A 179 5.29 24.58 0.15
N PRO A 180 5.76 25.72 -0.36
CA PRO A 180 4.88 26.66 -1.06
C PRO A 180 4.23 26.04 -2.30
N LEU A 181 5.02 25.28 -3.08
CA LEU A 181 4.56 24.60 -4.28
C LEU A 181 3.64 23.42 -3.91
N GLY A 182 4.07 22.56 -2.98
CA GLY A 182 3.28 21.41 -2.53
C GLY A 182 1.94 21.81 -1.93
N LEU A 183 1.89 22.91 -1.17
CA LEU A 183 0.65 23.44 -0.61
C LEU A 183 -0.28 23.97 -1.71
N ALA A 184 0.27 24.66 -2.71
CA ALA A 184 -0.50 25.13 -3.87
C ALA A 184 -1.07 23.95 -4.67
N MET A 185 -0.26 22.90 -4.92
CA MET A 185 -0.71 21.67 -5.59
C MET A 185 -1.79 20.95 -4.79
N LEU A 186 -1.63 20.86 -3.46
CA LEU A 186 -2.65 20.29 -2.58
C LEU A 186 -3.97 21.08 -2.64
N LEU A 187 -3.90 22.40 -2.61
CA LEU A 187 -5.08 23.26 -2.70
C LEU A 187 -5.80 23.07 -4.05
N ILE A 188 -5.05 23.04 -5.15
CA ILE A 188 -5.59 22.80 -6.50
C ILE A 188 -6.24 21.41 -6.55
N GLY A 189 -5.56 20.38 -6.06
CA GLY A 189 -6.09 19.03 -6.00
C GLY A 189 -7.34 18.92 -5.12
N LEU A 190 -7.37 19.60 -3.97
CA LEU A 190 -8.52 19.67 -3.08
C LEU A 190 -9.72 20.33 -3.76
N VAL A 191 -9.52 21.50 -4.35
CA VAL A 191 -10.58 22.21 -5.08
C VAL A 191 -11.10 21.36 -6.24
N PHE A 192 -10.21 20.78 -7.03
CA PHE A 192 -10.58 19.89 -8.12
C PHE A 192 -11.41 18.69 -7.62
N MET A 193 -10.96 18.01 -6.58
CA MET A 193 -11.64 16.82 -6.07
C MET A 193 -13.01 17.15 -5.46
N VAL A 194 -13.13 18.26 -4.75
CA VAL A 194 -14.39 18.70 -4.13
C VAL A 194 -15.40 19.20 -5.16
N THR A 195 -14.96 19.86 -6.23
CA THR A 195 -15.86 20.46 -7.23
C THR A 195 -16.19 19.51 -8.38
N VAL A 196 -15.20 18.98 -9.06
CA VAL A 196 -15.32 18.17 -10.28
C VAL A 196 -15.09 16.69 -10.01
N GLY A 197 -13.98 16.36 -9.37
CA GLY A 197 -13.50 14.98 -9.19
C GLY A 197 -14.54 14.07 -8.53
N ARG A 198 -15.23 14.53 -7.49
CA ARG A 198 -16.27 13.78 -6.78
C ARG A 198 -17.40 13.25 -7.69
N HIS A 199 -17.74 13.97 -8.77
CA HIS A 199 -18.78 13.56 -9.70
C HIS A 199 -18.31 12.46 -10.67
N TRP A 200 -17.01 12.35 -10.88
CA TRP A 200 -16.40 11.34 -11.74
C TRP A 200 -16.04 10.06 -10.99
N LEU A 201 -16.00 10.13 -9.66
CA LEU A 201 -15.72 8.96 -8.84
C LEU A 201 -16.88 7.96 -8.85
N PRO A 202 -16.63 6.66 -9.05
CA PRO A 202 -17.66 5.64 -9.05
C PRO A 202 -18.23 5.45 -7.63
N SER A 203 -19.43 4.84 -7.59
CA SER A 203 -20.05 4.37 -6.34
C SER A 203 -20.28 2.87 -6.44
N ARG A 204 -19.20 2.09 -6.53
CA ARG A 204 -19.27 0.63 -6.74
C ARG A 204 -19.13 -0.15 -5.44
N ALA A 205 -18.24 0.28 -4.56
CA ALA A 205 -18.11 -0.37 -3.27
C ALA A 205 -19.39 -0.12 -2.42
N PRO A 206 -19.88 -1.11 -1.66
CA PRO A 206 -21.07 -0.95 -0.84
C PRO A 206 -20.95 0.23 0.12
N ALA A 207 -22.04 1.00 0.27
CA ALA A 207 -22.10 2.15 1.17
C ALA A 207 -22.28 1.76 2.65
N SER A 208 -22.58 0.52 2.94
CA SER A 208 -22.67 -0.06 4.29
C SER A 208 -22.25 -1.50 4.24
N PRO A 209 -21.59 -2.00 5.28
CA PRO A 209 -21.49 -3.44 5.49
C PRO A 209 -22.82 -3.90 6.08
N GLY A 210 -23.83 -4.14 5.24
CA GLY A 210 -25.13 -4.72 5.56
C GLY A 210 -25.87 -4.33 6.81
N GLY A 211 -27.20 -4.25 6.68
CA GLY A 211 -28.24 -4.34 7.70
C GLY A 211 -28.07 -3.61 9.04
N GLU A 212 -29.15 -3.16 9.65
CA GLU A 212 -29.27 -2.42 10.92
C GLU A 212 -28.70 -3.16 12.16
N GLY A 213 -27.41 -3.57 12.10
CA GLY A 213 -26.70 -4.21 13.20
C GLY A 213 -25.21 -3.83 13.19
N GLU A 214 -24.70 -3.36 14.30
CA GLU A 214 -23.35 -2.87 14.53
C GLU A 214 -22.23 -3.62 13.76
N GLY A 215 -21.84 -3.10 12.59
CA GLY A 215 -20.41 -3.05 12.28
C GLY A 215 -19.75 -4.20 11.52
N GLN A 216 -20.41 -5.30 11.14
CA GLN A 216 -19.83 -6.34 10.27
C GLN A 216 -20.74 -6.61 9.08
N PRO A 217 -20.19 -6.78 7.84
CA PRO A 217 -21.00 -7.26 6.73
C PRO A 217 -21.58 -8.63 7.09
N SER A 218 -22.87 -8.83 6.80
CA SER A 218 -23.50 -10.14 7.00
C SER A 218 -22.84 -11.17 6.08
N LEU A 219 -22.89 -12.43 6.48
CA LEU A 219 -22.38 -13.54 5.67
C LEU A 219 -23.05 -13.59 4.29
N ALA A 220 -24.33 -13.21 4.20
CA ALA A 220 -25.08 -13.11 2.97
C ALA A 220 -24.55 -12.03 2.02
N GLU A 221 -24.19 -10.87 2.55
CA GLU A 221 -23.67 -9.76 1.74
C GLU A 221 -22.24 -10.03 1.26
N LEU A 222 -21.40 -10.65 2.10
CA LEU A 222 -20.08 -11.11 1.67
C LEU A 222 -20.21 -12.25 0.66
N ALA A 223 -21.17 -13.16 0.84
CA ALA A 223 -21.43 -14.23 -0.11
C ALA A 223 -21.88 -13.67 -1.48
N GLU A 224 -22.75 -12.67 -1.50
CA GLU A 224 -23.15 -11.98 -2.73
C GLU A 224 -22.00 -11.17 -3.34
N GLN A 225 -21.27 -10.43 -2.52
CA GLN A 225 -20.14 -9.58 -2.96
C GLN A 225 -18.97 -10.37 -3.54
N TYR A 226 -18.70 -11.56 -2.97
CA TYR A 226 -17.62 -12.47 -3.39
C TYR A 226 -18.12 -13.57 -4.32
N GLU A 227 -19.39 -13.48 -4.80
CA GLU A 227 -19.99 -14.54 -5.62
C GLU A 227 -19.70 -15.93 -5.02
N LEU A 228 -19.65 -15.98 -3.67
CA LEU A 228 -19.47 -17.26 -3.01
C LEU A 228 -20.64 -18.13 -3.44
N PRO A 229 -20.40 -19.33 -3.97
CA PRO A 229 -21.52 -20.21 -4.33
C PRO A 229 -22.43 -20.31 -3.11
N ALA A 230 -23.75 -20.30 -3.32
CA ALA A 230 -24.79 -20.41 -2.28
C ALA A 230 -24.70 -21.79 -1.62
N SER A 231 -23.71 -22.03 -0.81
CA SER A 231 -23.18 -23.33 -0.48
C SER A 231 -22.66 -23.40 0.95
N VAL A 232 -23.35 -22.72 1.85
CA VAL A 232 -23.20 -22.99 3.27
C VAL A 232 -24.38 -23.88 3.68
N PHE A 233 -24.02 -25.03 4.19
CA PHE A 233 -24.99 -26.07 4.59
C PHE A 233 -24.74 -26.42 6.05
N ARG A 234 -25.81 -26.70 6.77
CA ARG A 234 -25.72 -27.26 8.10
C ARG A 234 -25.87 -28.77 7.99
N ALA A 235 -24.85 -29.50 8.45
CA ALA A 235 -24.91 -30.94 8.56
C ALA A 235 -24.99 -31.34 10.02
N THR A 236 -25.94 -32.17 10.39
CA THR A 236 -26.03 -32.74 11.72
C THR A 236 -25.46 -34.14 11.70
N LEU A 237 -24.56 -34.44 12.66
CA LEU A 237 -23.88 -35.70 12.80
C LEU A 237 -24.76 -36.68 13.62
N PRO A 238 -25.30 -37.74 13.03
CA PRO A 238 -26.06 -38.77 13.78
C PRO A 238 -25.15 -39.52 14.77
N ASP A 239 -25.74 -40.06 15.83
CA ASP A 239 -25.04 -40.83 16.84
C ASP A 239 -24.30 -42.06 16.29
N GLU A 240 -24.82 -42.62 15.20
CA GLU A 240 -24.28 -43.84 14.55
C GLU A 240 -23.34 -43.52 13.37
N SER A 241 -23.04 -42.26 13.12
CA SER A 241 -22.19 -41.85 11.99
C SER A 241 -20.75 -42.36 12.12
N PRO A 242 -20.13 -42.87 11.02
CA PRO A 242 -18.75 -43.30 11.01
C PRO A 242 -17.73 -42.20 11.24
N LEU A 243 -18.18 -40.96 11.35
CA LEU A 243 -17.35 -39.79 11.62
C LEU A 243 -17.13 -39.53 13.11
N VAL A 244 -17.93 -40.11 13.98
CA VAL A 244 -17.80 -39.93 15.44
C VAL A 244 -16.43 -40.47 15.90
N GLY A 245 -15.67 -39.59 16.60
CA GLY A 245 -14.33 -39.88 17.10
C GLY A 245 -13.20 -39.62 16.08
N ARG A 246 -13.49 -39.32 14.81
CA ARG A 246 -12.47 -38.96 13.82
C ARG A 246 -12.11 -37.49 13.90
N THR A 247 -10.87 -37.17 13.57
CA THR A 247 -10.39 -35.77 13.50
C THR A 247 -10.61 -35.17 12.12
N LEU A 248 -10.71 -33.85 12.04
CA LEU A 248 -10.87 -33.13 10.76
C LEU A 248 -9.72 -33.43 9.78
N GLN A 249 -8.50 -33.65 10.30
CA GLN A 249 -7.34 -34.02 9.49
C GLN A 249 -7.48 -35.42 8.85
N GLU A 250 -8.00 -36.39 9.58
CA GLU A 250 -8.21 -37.73 9.06
C GLU A 250 -9.26 -37.79 7.96
N LEU A 251 -10.22 -36.88 7.99
CA LEU A 251 -11.28 -36.81 6.98
C LEU A 251 -10.75 -36.31 5.62
N GLY A 252 -9.83 -35.33 5.59
CA GLY A 252 -9.25 -34.79 4.37
C GLY A 252 -10.28 -34.23 3.38
N TRP A 253 -11.44 -33.76 3.87
CA TRP A 253 -12.53 -33.29 3.03
C TRP A 253 -12.17 -32.14 2.10
N PRO A 254 -11.35 -31.15 2.50
CA PRO A 254 -10.95 -30.07 1.60
C PRO A 254 -10.22 -30.57 0.35
N GLU A 255 -9.42 -31.63 0.49
CA GLU A 255 -8.59 -32.17 -0.58
C GLU A 255 -9.33 -33.21 -1.43
N ARG A 256 -10.22 -34.00 -0.80
CA ARG A 256 -10.92 -35.12 -1.46
C ARG A 256 -12.25 -34.70 -2.09
N HIS A 257 -13.00 -33.85 -1.39
CA HIS A 257 -14.37 -33.51 -1.76
C HIS A 257 -14.57 -32.00 -1.99
N GLN A 258 -13.54 -31.18 -1.79
CA GLN A 258 -13.65 -29.70 -1.86
C GLN A 258 -14.71 -29.14 -0.89
N VAL A 259 -14.92 -29.82 0.25
CA VAL A 259 -15.82 -29.40 1.31
C VAL A 259 -15.03 -28.94 2.51
N GLN A 260 -15.35 -27.76 3.02
CA GLN A 260 -14.71 -27.17 4.19
C GLN A 260 -15.68 -27.16 5.38
N VAL A 261 -15.15 -27.41 6.58
CA VAL A 261 -15.88 -27.27 7.83
C VAL A 261 -15.62 -25.88 8.39
N LEU A 262 -16.63 -25.02 8.39
CA LEU A 262 -16.55 -23.64 8.85
C LEU A 262 -16.77 -23.49 10.36
N ALA A 263 -17.66 -24.32 10.95
CA ALA A 263 -17.96 -24.30 12.36
C ALA A 263 -18.38 -25.69 12.86
N ILE A 264 -18.17 -25.95 14.12
CA ILE A 264 -18.66 -27.13 14.84
C ILE A 264 -19.37 -26.63 16.10
N ASP A 265 -20.68 -26.79 16.15
CA ASP A 265 -21.51 -26.47 17.30
C ASP A 265 -21.94 -27.76 17.97
N THR A 266 -21.68 -27.88 19.26
CA THR A 266 -22.17 -29.01 20.05
C THR A 266 -23.47 -28.62 20.74
N GLU A 267 -24.54 -29.37 20.52
CA GLU A 267 -25.78 -29.17 21.24
C GLU A 267 -25.59 -29.50 22.72
N PRO A 268 -25.83 -28.58 23.66
CA PRO A 268 -25.79 -28.96 25.07
C PRO A 268 -26.90 -29.97 25.34
N ASP A 269 -26.61 -31.02 26.08
CA ASP A 269 -27.56 -32.01 26.57
C ASP A 269 -28.78 -31.37 27.23
N ALA A 270 -29.76 -30.95 26.47
CA ALA A 270 -30.94 -30.19 26.90
C ALA A 270 -32.21 -31.03 26.93
N VAL A 271 -32.12 -32.37 27.04
CA VAL A 271 -33.32 -33.24 27.17
C VAL A 271 -33.49 -33.83 28.56
N ARG A 272 -32.68 -33.50 29.54
CA ARG A 272 -32.80 -34.19 30.88
C ARG A 272 -33.00 -33.29 32.10
N ASN A 273 -33.29 -31.98 32.02
CA ASN A 273 -33.82 -31.30 33.22
C ASN A 273 -34.57 -30.02 32.88
N HIS A 274 -35.88 -30.06 32.91
CA HIS A 274 -36.80 -28.95 33.07
C HIS A 274 -36.47 -28.19 34.37
N ARG A 275 -36.03 -26.97 34.26
CA ARG A 275 -36.24 -25.75 35.09
C ARG A 275 -34.95 -24.94 35.24
N ARG A 276 -35.05 -23.69 34.71
CA ARG A 276 -34.18 -22.54 35.05
C ARG A 276 -32.77 -22.52 34.46
N SER A 277 -32.55 -21.94 33.25
CA SER A 277 -31.71 -20.73 33.18
C SER A 277 -31.69 -20.17 31.74
N ARG A 278 -32.10 -18.95 31.53
CA ARG A 278 -31.91 -18.14 30.33
C ARG A 278 -30.43 -17.72 30.22
N ARG A 279 -29.56 -18.63 29.82
CA ARG A 279 -28.19 -18.39 29.34
C ARG A 279 -27.75 -19.62 28.58
N HIS A 280 -28.30 -19.83 27.37
CA HIS A 280 -27.71 -20.79 26.43
C HIS A 280 -26.44 -20.18 25.85
N LEU A 281 -25.30 -20.54 26.41
CA LEU A 281 -24.00 -20.41 25.79
C LEU A 281 -23.81 -21.66 24.92
N GLU A 282 -24.15 -21.54 23.62
CA GLU A 282 -23.71 -22.49 22.61
C GLU A 282 -22.18 -22.53 22.65
N ARG A 283 -21.60 -23.69 22.92
CA ARG A 283 -20.15 -23.89 22.91
C ARG A 283 -19.74 -24.30 21.50
N SER A 284 -19.30 -23.35 20.68
CA SER A 284 -18.59 -23.63 19.44
C SER A 284 -17.20 -24.19 19.78
N LYS A 285 -16.87 -25.36 19.21
CA LYS A 285 -15.53 -25.96 19.36
C LYS A 285 -14.52 -25.17 18.52
N ALA A 286 -13.32 -25.00 19.04
CA ALA A 286 -12.22 -24.47 18.25
C ALA A 286 -11.88 -25.46 17.11
N ILE A 287 -11.92 -25.00 15.86
CA ILE A 287 -11.64 -25.84 14.70
C ILE A 287 -10.12 -25.94 14.52
N GLY A 288 -9.61 -27.14 14.67
CA GLY A 288 -8.21 -27.46 14.41
C GLY A 288 -8.07 -28.83 13.70
N PRO A 289 -6.90 -29.14 13.15
CA PRO A 289 -6.65 -30.41 12.47
C PRO A 289 -6.97 -31.61 13.37
N THR A 290 -6.72 -31.47 14.68
CA THR A 290 -6.88 -32.50 15.71
C THR A 290 -8.25 -32.49 16.39
N THR A 291 -9.19 -31.61 15.94
CA THR A 291 -10.54 -31.57 16.53
C THR A 291 -11.31 -32.81 16.15
N ALA A 292 -11.67 -33.62 17.16
CA ALA A 292 -12.50 -34.80 16.98
C ALA A 292 -13.98 -34.46 16.94
N LEU A 293 -14.72 -35.11 16.06
CA LEU A 293 -16.17 -35.00 15.91
C LEU A 293 -16.88 -35.84 16.96
N GLU A 294 -17.92 -35.32 17.56
CA GLU A 294 -18.76 -35.99 18.54
C GLU A 294 -20.18 -36.21 18.01
N ALA A 295 -20.86 -37.21 18.51
CA ALA A 295 -22.25 -37.46 18.17
C ALA A 295 -23.12 -36.24 18.53
N GLY A 296 -24.01 -35.85 17.61
CA GLY A 296 -24.84 -34.67 17.77
C GLY A 296 -24.17 -33.32 17.40
N ASP A 297 -22.89 -33.34 16.99
CA ASP A 297 -22.23 -32.11 16.48
C ASP A 297 -22.98 -31.59 15.23
N ARG A 298 -23.15 -30.29 15.19
CA ARG A 298 -23.68 -29.58 14.03
C ARG A 298 -22.52 -28.92 13.29
N LEU A 299 -22.26 -29.40 12.08
CA LEU A 299 -21.20 -28.90 11.22
C LEU A 299 -21.76 -27.84 10.30
N LEU A 300 -21.11 -26.70 10.22
CA LEU A 300 -21.34 -25.72 9.16
C LEU A 300 -20.36 -26.04 8.04
N LEU A 301 -20.89 -26.49 6.89
CA LEU A 301 -20.11 -26.95 5.75
C LEU A 301 -20.16 -25.93 4.62
N GLN A 302 -19.05 -25.72 3.94
CA GLN A 302 -18.95 -24.92 2.71
C GLN A 302 -18.45 -25.82 1.58
N GLY A 303 -19.14 -25.79 0.44
CA GLY A 303 -18.78 -26.55 -0.74
C GLY A 303 -19.83 -26.46 -1.82
N GLN A 304 -19.54 -26.93 -3.04
CA GLN A 304 -20.57 -27.06 -4.07
C GLN A 304 -21.65 -28.03 -3.61
N ARG A 305 -22.90 -27.78 -4.00
CA ARG A 305 -24.05 -28.64 -3.62
C ARG A 305 -23.78 -30.11 -3.91
N SER A 306 -23.24 -30.42 -5.09
CA SER A 306 -22.89 -31.79 -5.48
C SER A 306 -21.86 -32.45 -4.56
N SER A 307 -20.83 -31.71 -4.15
CA SER A 307 -19.79 -32.18 -3.22
C SER A 307 -20.35 -32.37 -1.80
N ILE A 308 -21.24 -31.50 -1.37
CA ILE A 308 -21.93 -31.61 -0.08
C ILE A 308 -22.84 -32.83 -0.06
N ASP A 309 -23.61 -33.05 -1.13
CA ASP A 309 -24.49 -34.21 -1.25
C ASP A 309 -23.68 -35.53 -1.29
N GLU A 310 -22.51 -35.55 -1.97
CA GLU A 310 -21.58 -36.69 -1.96
C GLU A 310 -21.08 -37.00 -0.55
N VAL A 311 -20.66 -35.98 0.19
CA VAL A 311 -20.22 -36.15 1.59
C VAL A 311 -21.39 -36.55 2.49
N ALA A 312 -22.57 -35.99 2.28
CA ALA A 312 -23.76 -36.32 3.03
C ALA A 312 -24.16 -37.80 2.84
N ASP A 313 -24.14 -38.29 1.61
CA ASP A 313 -24.46 -39.68 1.28
C ASP A 313 -23.38 -40.66 1.80
N ALA A 314 -22.09 -40.28 1.66
CA ALA A 314 -20.98 -41.12 2.09
C ALA A 314 -20.90 -41.32 3.62
N TYR A 315 -21.37 -40.36 4.39
CA TYR A 315 -21.24 -40.31 5.83
C TYR A 315 -22.57 -40.22 6.59
N GLU A 316 -23.67 -40.43 5.89
CA GLU A 316 -25.05 -40.42 6.43
C GLU A 316 -25.41 -39.12 7.19
N LEU A 317 -24.94 -37.94 6.67
CA LEU A 317 -25.20 -36.66 7.29
C LEU A 317 -26.58 -36.13 6.90
N ARG A 318 -27.29 -35.52 7.83
CA ARG A 318 -28.49 -34.75 7.53
C ARG A 318 -28.09 -33.32 7.18
N VAL A 319 -28.21 -32.97 5.90
CA VAL A 319 -27.80 -31.67 5.39
C VAL A 319 -29.01 -30.81 5.08
N GLU A 320 -29.04 -29.61 5.64
CA GLU A 320 -30.06 -28.58 5.38
C GLU A 320 -29.37 -27.34 4.80
N PRO A 321 -29.93 -26.73 3.74
CA PRO A 321 -29.42 -25.45 3.28
C PRO A 321 -29.63 -24.41 4.38
N VAL A 322 -28.63 -23.59 4.61
CA VAL A 322 -28.68 -22.54 5.62
C VAL A 322 -29.14 -21.25 4.94
N ASP A 323 -30.21 -20.64 5.46
CA ASP A 323 -30.55 -19.27 5.09
C ASP A 323 -29.49 -18.34 5.66
N PRO A 324 -28.69 -17.69 4.83
CA PRO A 324 -27.64 -16.78 5.27
C PRO A 324 -28.15 -15.62 6.14
N ASN A 325 -29.46 -15.31 6.05
CA ASN A 325 -30.12 -14.22 6.77
C ASN A 325 -30.76 -14.65 8.09
N ALA A 326 -30.75 -15.94 8.43
CA ALA A 326 -31.33 -16.41 9.67
C ALA A 326 -30.46 -16.02 10.89
N GLU A 327 -31.07 -15.32 11.85
CA GLU A 327 -30.41 -14.98 13.13
C GLU A 327 -29.90 -16.25 13.82
N GLY A 328 -28.61 -16.29 14.16
CA GLY A 328 -27.98 -17.38 14.95
C GLY A 328 -27.31 -18.47 14.10
N VAL A 329 -27.21 -18.32 12.78
CA VAL A 329 -26.56 -19.29 11.89
C VAL A 329 -25.03 -19.30 12.00
N VAL A 330 -24.45 -18.15 12.28
CA VAL A 330 -23.01 -18.01 12.48
C VAL A 330 -22.73 -17.92 14.00
N PRO A 331 -21.79 -18.71 14.53
CA PRO A 331 -21.42 -18.59 15.93
C PRO A 331 -21.02 -17.13 16.24
N ARG A 332 -21.56 -16.56 17.31
CA ARG A 332 -21.29 -15.15 17.72
C ARG A 332 -19.79 -14.81 17.86
N ASN A 333 -18.93 -15.81 17.85
CA ASN A 333 -17.47 -15.66 17.98
C ASN A 333 -16.72 -15.72 16.64
N LEU A 334 -17.36 -16.06 15.55
CA LEU A 334 -16.79 -16.12 14.20
C LEU A 334 -17.19 -14.85 13.41
N GLY A 335 -16.25 -14.32 12.68
CA GLY A 335 -16.48 -13.16 11.82
C GLY A 335 -15.67 -13.28 10.53
N PHE A 336 -15.95 -12.38 9.60
CA PHE A 336 -15.22 -12.24 8.35
C PHE A 336 -14.60 -10.86 8.29
N VAL A 337 -13.36 -10.79 7.81
CA VAL A 337 -12.68 -9.53 7.55
C VAL A 337 -11.95 -9.62 6.22
N GLU A 338 -11.87 -8.49 5.54
CA GLU A 338 -11.02 -8.35 4.37
C GLU A 338 -9.61 -7.96 4.82
N VAL A 339 -8.61 -8.64 4.24
CA VAL A 339 -7.20 -8.43 4.55
C VAL A 339 -6.45 -8.14 3.26
N LEU A 340 -5.72 -7.03 3.22
CA LEU A 340 -4.87 -6.66 2.11
C LEU A 340 -3.40 -6.83 2.50
N PRO A 341 -2.62 -7.60 1.73
CA PRO A 341 -1.18 -7.60 1.86
C PRO A 341 -0.60 -6.21 1.55
N THR A 342 0.30 -5.74 2.39
CA THR A 342 1.03 -4.50 2.12
C THR A 342 2.08 -4.71 1.02
N PRO A 343 2.59 -3.66 0.37
CA PRO A 343 3.69 -3.80 -0.60
C PRO A 343 4.98 -4.40 -0.02
N ARG A 344 5.11 -4.39 1.31
CA ARG A 344 6.25 -4.94 2.05
C ARG A 344 5.96 -6.26 2.73
N SER A 345 4.80 -6.83 2.44
CA SER A 345 4.35 -8.07 3.08
C SER A 345 5.26 -9.23 2.71
N ARG A 346 5.66 -9.99 3.73
CA ARG A 346 6.37 -11.26 3.55
C ARG A 346 5.48 -12.34 2.91
N TRP A 347 4.18 -12.09 2.86
CA TRP A 347 3.23 -13.03 2.26
C TRP A 347 3.27 -13.00 0.73
N LEU A 348 3.80 -11.93 0.15
CA LEU A 348 3.89 -11.78 -1.30
C LEU A 348 4.80 -12.85 -1.90
N ASN A 349 4.35 -13.40 -3.04
CA ASN A 349 5.00 -14.47 -3.78
C ASN A 349 5.11 -15.82 -3.02
N GLN A 350 4.37 -15.98 -1.91
CA GLN A 350 4.21 -17.24 -1.20
C GLN A 350 2.78 -17.75 -1.35
N THR A 351 2.60 -19.06 -1.24
CA THR A 351 1.28 -19.68 -1.21
C THR A 351 0.70 -19.66 0.20
N LEU A 352 -0.64 -19.74 0.32
CA LEU A 352 -1.29 -19.83 1.64
C LEU A 352 -0.85 -21.09 2.42
N ALA A 353 -0.52 -22.17 1.71
CA ALA A 353 0.01 -23.39 2.32
C ALA A 353 1.41 -23.18 2.91
N GLU A 354 2.33 -22.55 2.19
CA GLU A 354 3.69 -22.22 2.67
C GLU A 354 3.69 -21.29 3.86
N LEU A 355 2.73 -20.34 3.90
CA LEU A 355 2.56 -19.42 5.01
C LEU A 355 1.98 -20.04 6.27
N HIS A 356 1.47 -21.28 6.19
CA HIS A 356 0.74 -21.93 7.29
C HIS A 356 -0.29 -20.99 7.92
N PHE A 357 -1.07 -20.29 7.06
CA PHE A 357 -1.88 -19.13 7.43
C PHE A 357 -2.86 -19.46 8.56
N ARG A 358 -3.47 -20.65 8.50
CA ARG A 358 -4.41 -21.15 9.51
C ARG A 358 -3.73 -21.40 10.86
N ASP A 359 -2.58 -22.09 10.86
CA ASP A 359 -1.89 -22.45 12.09
C ASP A 359 -1.26 -21.25 12.78
N ARG A 360 -0.76 -20.30 11.96
CA ARG A 360 -0.05 -19.13 12.46
C ARG A 360 -0.99 -18.06 13.02
N PHE A 361 -2.12 -17.80 12.34
CA PHE A 361 -3.02 -16.69 12.67
C PHE A 361 -4.36 -17.16 13.24
N GLY A 362 -4.67 -18.45 13.17
CA GLY A 362 -5.97 -18.97 13.58
C GLY A 362 -7.13 -18.51 12.69
N VAL A 363 -6.83 -18.17 11.44
CA VAL A 363 -7.80 -17.69 10.45
C VAL A 363 -7.76 -18.55 9.18
N GLN A 364 -8.86 -18.59 8.47
CA GLN A 364 -8.98 -19.28 7.20
C GLN A 364 -9.27 -18.29 6.08
N VAL A 365 -8.53 -18.39 4.97
CA VAL A 365 -8.84 -17.62 3.75
C VAL A 365 -9.95 -18.34 3.00
N VAL A 366 -11.06 -17.65 2.77
CA VAL A 366 -12.28 -18.19 2.15
C VAL A 366 -12.37 -17.81 0.67
N ALA A 367 -11.86 -16.64 0.33
CA ALA A 367 -11.82 -16.16 -1.04
C ALA A 367 -10.65 -15.17 -1.22
N VAL A 368 -10.19 -15.04 -2.46
CA VAL A 368 -9.21 -14.02 -2.85
C VAL A 368 -9.79 -13.23 -4.02
N ARG A 369 -9.83 -11.91 -3.90
CA ARG A 369 -10.19 -11.04 -5.01
C ARG A 369 -8.93 -10.49 -5.65
N ARG A 370 -8.78 -10.70 -6.96
CA ARG A 370 -7.66 -10.25 -7.79
C ARG A 370 -8.21 -9.63 -9.08
N ASP A 371 -7.80 -8.42 -9.40
CA ASP A 371 -8.19 -7.70 -10.62
C ASP A 371 -9.72 -7.65 -10.86
N GLY A 372 -10.49 -7.60 -9.77
CA GLY A 372 -11.95 -7.59 -9.80
C GLY A 372 -12.61 -8.97 -9.94
N ALA A 373 -11.84 -10.03 -10.14
CA ALA A 373 -12.33 -11.42 -10.15
C ALA A 373 -12.18 -12.07 -8.77
N THR A 374 -13.15 -12.88 -8.39
CA THR A 374 -13.11 -13.65 -7.14
C THR A 374 -12.61 -15.07 -7.42
N ILE A 375 -11.64 -15.52 -6.64
CA ILE A 375 -11.04 -16.86 -6.67
C ILE A 375 -11.46 -17.55 -5.37
N THR A 376 -12.18 -18.65 -5.48
CA THR A 376 -12.66 -19.45 -4.34
C THR A 376 -12.09 -20.87 -4.31
N GLU A 377 -11.48 -21.31 -5.43
CA GLU A 377 -10.95 -22.65 -5.58
C GLU A 377 -9.42 -22.64 -5.61
N GLY A 378 -8.80 -23.73 -5.17
CA GLY A 378 -7.34 -23.89 -5.21
C GLY A 378 -6.56 -22.92 -4.32
N LEU A 379 -7.21 -22.28 -3.34
CA LEU A 379 -6.65 -21.21 -2.51
C LEU A 379 -5.34 -21.60 -1.83
N ALA A 380 -5.20 -22.86 -1.36
CA ALA A 380 -3.99 -23.31 -0.68
C ALA A 380 -2.72 -23.20 -1.56
N ARG A 381 -2.87 -23.36 -2.88
CA ARG A 381 -1.77 -23.27 -3.86
C ARG A 381 -1.69 -21.91 -4.54
N LEU A 382 -2.62 -21.01 -4.24
CA LEU A 382 -2.63 -19.68 -4.82
C LEU A 382 -1.49 -18.85 -4.24
N THR A 383 -0.63 -18.35 -5.11
CA THR A 383 0.44 -17.41 -4.74
C THR A 383 -0.17 -16.04 -4.51
N ILE A 384 0.06 -15.47 -3.32
CA ILE A 384 -0.41 -14.14 -2.95
C ILE A 384 0.35 -13.09 -3.75
N ARG A 385 -0.38 -12.14 -4.34
CA ARG A 385 0.19 -11.01 -5.07
C ARG A 385 -0.19 -9.69 -4.40
N PHE A 386 0.60 -8.68 -4.66
CA PHE A 386 0.24 -7.33 -4.27
C PHE A 386 -1.02 -6.88 -5.01
N GLY A 387 -1.96 -6.27 -4.29
CA GLY A 387 -3.28 -5.92 -4.83
C GLY A 387 -4.39 -6.95 -4.60
N ASP A 388 -4.03 -8.16 -4.12
CA ASP A 388 -5.03 -9.15 -3.70
C ASP A 388 -5.78 -8.65 -2.46
N THR A 389 -7.08 -8.93 -2.40
CA THR A 389 -7.88 -8.81 -1.19
C THR A 389 -8.29 -10.19 -0.72
N LEU A 390 -7.81 -10.58 0.45
CA LEU A 390 -8.13 -11.87 1.06
C LEU A 390 -9.38 -11.72 1.93
N LEU A 391 -10.42 -12.47 1.67
CA LEU A 391 -11.54 -12.64 2.60
C LEU A 391 -11.16 -13.71 3.61
N VAL A 392 -11.10 -13.33 4.87
CA VAL A 392 -10.59 -14.18 5.94
C VAL A 392 -11.67 -14.40 6.99
N GLU A 393 -11.87 -15.65 7.36
CA GLU A 393 -12.73 -16.07 8.44
C GLU A 393 -11.91 -16.37 9.69
N GLY A 394 -12.41 -15.97 10.86
CA GLY A 394 -11.74 -16.25 12.11
C GLY A 394 -12.44 -15.72 13.34
N THR A 395 -11.85 -15.99 14.50
CA THR A 395 -12.32 -15.44 15.77
C THR A 395 -11.82 -14.01 15.98
N ARG A 396 -12.49 -13.24 16.85
CA ARG A 396 -12.05 -11.90 17.23
C ARG A 396 -10.59 -11.87 17.71
N LYS A 397 -10.16 -12.90 18.45
CA LYS A 397 -8.76 -13.03 18.91
C LYS A 397 -7.79 -13.25 17.74
N ALA A 398 -8.19 -14.05 16.77
CA ALA A 398 -7.40 -14.30 15.56
C ALA A 398 -7.21 -13.03 14.72
N PHE A 399 -8.26 -12.22 14.59
CA PHE A 399 -8.16 -10.91 13.92
C PHE A 399 -7.25 -9.93 14.67
N GLU A 400 -7.20 -9.99 16.01
CA GLU A 400 -6.24 -9.21 16.80
C GLU A 400 -4.78 -9.61 16.51
N LEU A 401 -4.51 -10.90 16.24
CA LEU A 401 -3.18 -11.37 15.81
C LEU A 401 -2.84 -10.83 14.42
N LEU A 402 -3.76 -10.91 13.46
CA LEU A 402 -3.56 -10.34 12.12
C LEU A 402 -3.31 -8.82 12.17
N ARG A 403 -4.01 -8.10 13.03
CA ARG A 403 -3.80 -6.66 13.20
C ARG A 403 -2.42 -6.29 13.73
N ARG A 404 -1.77 -7.18 14.46
CA ARG A 404 -0.38 -6.96 14.93
C ARG A 404 0.63 -7.02 13.79
N GLU A 405 0.32 -7.73 12.72
CA GLU A 405 1.17 -7.83 11.51
C GLU A 405 1.01 -6.63 10.56
N ARG A 406 1.01 -5.42 11.11
CA ARG A 406 0.76 -4.15 10.37
C ARG A 406 1.72 -3.90 9.20
N LEU A 407 2.89 -4.49 9.22
CA LEU A 407 3.85 -4.41 8.13
C LEU A 407 3.50 -5.38 7.00
N ASP A 408 2.81 -6.46 7.30
CA ASP A 408 2.45 -7.50 6.34
C ASP A 408 1.02 -7.34 5.80
N ALA A 409 0.08 -6.82 6.64
CA ALA A 409 -1.33 -6.78 6.28
C ALA A 409 -2.09 -5.55 6.80
N VAL A 410 -3.08 -5.13 6.03
CA VAL A 410 -4.11 -4.15 6.41
C VAL A 410 -5.44 -4.89 6.54
N VAL A 411 -6.01 -4.89 7.74
CA VAL A 411 -7.33 -5.50 8.00
C VAL A 411 -8.40 -4.44 7.78
N LEU A 412 -9.33 -4.70 6.86
CA LEU A 412 -10.47 -3.83 6.54
C LEU A 412 -11.72 -4.27 7.30
N ALA A 413 -12.67 -3.37 7.39
CA ALA A 413 -14.03 -3.65 7.88
C ALA A 413 -14.14 -4.17 9.32
N ASP A 414 -13.15 -3.90 10.15
CA ASP A 414 -13.22 -4.26 11.56
C ASP A 414 -13.73 -3.08 12.41
N PRO A 415 -14.85 -3.23 13.11
CA PRO A 415 -15.38 -2.20 14.01
C PRO A 415 -14.38 -1.77 15.09
N GLY A 416 -13.52 -2.69 15.52
CA GLY A 416 -12.45 -2.43 16.48
C GLY A 416 -11.18 -1.81 15.87
N ALA A 417 -11.08 -1.69 14.53
CA ALA A 417 -9.88 -1.13 13.90
C ALA A 417 -9.62 0.34 14.32
N LEU A 418 -10.68 1.10 14.56
CA LEU A 418 -10.61 2.48 15.07
C LEU A 418 -10.28 2.54 16.57
N GLU A 419 -10.62 1.49 17.33
CA GLU A 419 -10.41 1.40 18.77
C GLU A 419 -9.12 0.69 19.14
N ALA A 420 -8.53 -0.08 18.23
CA ALA A 420 -7.29 -0.80 18.47
C ALA A 420 -6.13 0.17 18.75
N GLU A 421 -5.61 0.10 19.95
CA GLU A 421 -4.41 0.85 20.32
C GLU A 421 -3.20 0.33 19.52
N ALA A 422 -2.34 1.28 19.11
CA ALA A 422 -1.07 0.92 18.50
C ALA A 422 -0.20 0.14 19.50
N PRO A 423 0.64 -0.80 19.05
CA PRO A 423 1.47 -1.61 19.94
C PRO A 423 2.30 -0.80 20.94
N ARG A 424 2.63 0.45 20.59
CA ARG A 424 3.47 1.36 21.41
C ARG A 424 2.86 2.76 21.53
N ALA A 425 1.55 2.82 21.74
CA ALA A 425 0.81 4.09 21.84
C ALA A 425 1.35 5.04 22.93
N GLU A 426 1.90 4.49 24.01
CA GLU A 426 2.52 5.25 25.09
C GLU A 426 3.78 6.02 24.64
N ARG A 427 4.47 5.55 23.60
CA ARG A 427 5.69 6.17 23.07
C ARG A 427 5.41 7.25 22.01
N ALA A 428 4.16 7.48 21.64
CA ALA A 428 3.81 8.48 20.62
C ALA A 428 4.36 9.90 20.88
N PRO A 429 4.31 10.45 22.11
CA PRO A 429 4.88 11.78 22.37
C PRO A 429 6.40 11.81 22.18
N ILE A 430 7.10 10.70 22.49
CA ILE A 430 8.56 10.59 22.30
C ILE A 430 8.88 10.54 20.82
N ALA A 431 8.17 9.70 20.05
CA ALA A 431 8.37 9.61 18.60
C ALA A 431 8.10 10.95 17.90
N LEU A 432 7.06 11.66 18.33
CA LEU A 432 6.74 13.00 17.81
C LEU A 432 7.85 14.01 18.16
N ALA A 433 8.37 13.98 19.39
CA ALA A 433 9.44 14.86 19.83
C ALA A 433 10.74 14.61 19.04
N ILE A 434 11.11 13.34 18.80
CA ILE A 434 12.27 12.98 17.98
C ILE A 434 12.07 13.49 16.53
N MET A 435 10.89 13.30 15.95
CA MET A 435 10.59 13.80 14.61
C MET A 435 10.71 15.33 14.56
N ILE A 436 10.09 16.05 15.49
CA ILE A 436 10.15 17.52 15.54
C ILE A 436 11.61 17.99 15.71
N ALA A 437 12.38 17.37 16.59
CA ALA A 437 13.79 17.70 16.78
C ALA A 437 14.59 17.47 15.48
N MET A 438 14.39 16.35 14.80
CA MET A 438 15.01 16.06 13.50
C MET A 438 14.64 17.16 12.48
N LEU A 439 13.37 17.54 12.38
CA LEU A 439 12.89 18.58 11.45
C LEU A 439 13.52 19.95 11.76
N VAL A 440 13.61 20.31 13.02
CA VAL A 440 14.27 21.56 13.46
C VAL A 440 15.75 21.56 13.04
N VAL A 441 16.47 20.48 13.35
CA VAL A 441 17.90 20.34 13.00
C VAL A 441 18.11 20.43 11.49
N MET A 442 17.25 19.78 10.68
CA MET A 442 17.33 19.84 9.22
C MET A 442 16.96 21.22 8.66
N THR A 443 15.97 21.90 9.25
CA THR A 443 15.50 23.22 8.80
C THR A 443 16.58 24.28 9.00
N PHE A 444 17.26 24.24 10.14
CA PHE A 444 18.34 25.20 10.45
C PHE A 444 19.72 24.74 9.93
N ALA A 445 19.76 23.58 9.26
CA ALA A 445 20.98 23.00 8.69
C ALA A 445 22.16 22.91 9.70
N TRP A 446 21.87 22.62 10.98
CA TRP A 446 22.89 22.52 12.02
C TRP A 446 23.87 21.38 11.78
N VAL A 447 23.40 20.30 11.14
CA VAL A 447 24.23 19.17 10.68
C VAL A 447 23.74 18.71 9.31
N PRO A 448 24.56 17.95 8.55
CA PRO A 448 24.10 17.34 7.31
C PRO A 448 22.82 16.49 7.52
N ASN A 449 21.90 16.56 6.56
CA ASN A 449 20.59 15.90 6.67
C ASN A 449 20.71 14.39 6.95
N VAL A 450 21.70 13.70 6.37
CA VAL A 450 21.92 12.26 6.61
C VAL A 450 22.26 11.98 8.07
N VAL A 451 22.98 12.89 8.75
CA VAL A 451 23.32 12.77 10.17
C VAL A 451 22.09 12.99 11.03
N ALA A 452 21.31 14.04 10.75
CA ALA A 452 20.05 14.33 11.48
C ALA A 452 19.08 13.14 11.43
N VAL A 453 18.88 12.57 10.24
CA VAL A 453 18.03 11.40 10.03
C VAL A 453 18.59 10.14 10.70
N GLY A 454 19.90 9.91 10.57
CA GLY A 454 20.57 8.76 11.21
C GLY A 454 20.43 8.80 12.74
N VAL A 455 20.67 9.96 13.37
CA VAL A 455 20.47 10.16 14.81
C VAL A 455 19.00 9.92 15.21
N ALA A 456 18.05 10.48 14.45
CA ALA A 456 16.63 10.27 14.73
C ALA A 456 16.23 8.79 14.63
N ALA A 457 16.70 8.07 13.61
CA ALA A 457 16.46 6.64 13.44
C ALA A 457 16.99 5.83 14.63
N VAL A 458 18.22 6.10 15.08
CA VAL A 458 18.82 5.45 16.26
C VAL A 458 18.03 5.79 17.53
N LEU A 459 17.65 7.06 17.73
CA LEU A 459 16.84 7.47 18.89
C LEU A 459 15.48 6.79 18.92
N MET A 460 14.82 6.59 17.76
CA MET A 460 13.54 5.85 17.69
C MET A 460 13.68 4.41 18.24
N VAL A 461 14.80 3.74 17.97
CA VAL A 461 15.10 2.40 18.50
C VAL A 461 15.44 2.47 19.99
N LEU A 462 16.39 3.33 20.38
CA LEU A 462 16.86 3.44 21.77
C LEU A 462 15.74 3.83 22.76
N THR A 463 14.81 4.66 22.33
CA THR A 463 13.67 5.07 23.17
C THR A 463 12.52 4.05 23.16
N GLY A 464 12.66 2.95 22.43
CA GLY A 464 11.66 1.88 22.36
C GLY A 464 10.41 2.25 21.54
N CYS A 465 10.47 3.27 20.69
CA CYS A 465 9.39 3.57 19.75
C CYS A 465 9.21 2.45 18.71
N LEU A 466 10.30 1.72 18.40
CA LEU A 466 10.30 0.50 17.58
C LEU A 466 11.46 -0.42 18.04
N THR A 467 11.39 -1.71 17.70
CA THR A 467 12.53 -2.63 17.88
C THR A 467 13.49 -2.54 16.69
N MET A 468 14.67 -3.10 16.84
CA MET A 468 15.62 -3.20 15.72
C MET A 468 15.05 -4.04 14.57
N ASP A 469 14.32 -5.12 14.89
CA ASP A 469 13.63 -5.93 13.89
C ASP A 469 12.55 -5.14 13.14
N ASP A 470 11.78 -4.29 13.86
CA ASP A 470 10.82 -3.39 13.23
C ASP A 470 11.52 -2.37 12.33
N ALA A 471 12.69 -1.87 12.73
CA ALA A 471 13.49 -0.94 11.94
C ALA A 471 13.92 -1.59 10.61
N TYR A 472 14.50 -2.79 10.65
CA TYR A 472 14.91 -3.51 9.44
C TYR A 472 13.73 -3.86 8.54
N ARG A 473 12.60 -4.30 9.10
CA ARG A 473 11.37 -4.58 8.36
C ARG A 473 10.72 -3.32 7.78
N GLY A 474 10.86 -2.20 8.48
CA GLY A 474 10.32 -0.91 8.06
C GLY A 474 11.04 -0.29 6.87
N ILE A 475 12.29 -0.69 6.60
CA ILE A 475 13.03 -0.23 5.43
C ILE A 475 12.45 -0.88 4.17
N ASN A 476 12.13 -0.04 3.18
CA ASN A 476 11.81 -0.53 1.85
C ASN A 476 13.13 -0.84 1.10
N TRP A 477 13.62 -2.07 1.28
CA TRP A 477 14.86 -2.52 0.67
C TRP A 477 14.84 -2.49 -0.85
N GLU A 478 13.68 -2.75 -1.47
CA GLU A 478 13.52 -2.63 -2.91
C GLU A 478 13.82 -1.20 -3.39
N ALA A 479 13.26 -0.19 -2.73
CA ALA A 479 13.53 1.20 -3.08
C ALA A 479 14.99 1.61 -2.78
N VAL A 480 15.55 1.15 -1.66
CA VAL A 480 16.94 1.46 -1.27
C VAL A 480 17.92 0.85 -2.28
N VAL A 481 17.77 -0.43 -2.61
CA VAL A 481 18.64 -1.13 -3.58
C VAL A 481 18.45 -0.58 -4.98
N LEU A 482 17.20 -0.30 -5.40
CA LEU A 482 16.90 0.33 -6.68
C LEU A 482 17.67 1.65 -6.85
N ILE A 483 17.61 2.54 -5.84
CA ILE A 483 18.28 3.85 -5.92
C ILE A 483 19.79 3.66 -5.94
N ALA A 484 20.33 2.84 -5.04
CA ALA A 484 21.77 2.58 -4.97
C ALA A 484 22.34 2.01 -6.28
N ALA A 485 21.59 1.10 -6.92
CA ALA A 485 22.04 0.43 -8.14
C ALA A 485 21.80 1.23 -9.42
N ILE A 486 20.84 2.18 -9.42
CA ILE A 486 20.57 3.00 -10.62
C ILE A 486 21.39 4.30 -10.67
N LEU A 487 21.85 4.83 -9.51
CA LEU A 487 22.70 6.03 -9.45
C LEU A 487 23.94 5.92 -10.37
N PRO A 488 24.67 4.81 -10.42
CA PRO A 488 25.82 4.66 -11.30
C PRO A 488 25.51 4.74 -12.80
N MET A 489 24.26 4.56 -13.21
CA MET A 489 23.83 4.77 -14.60
C MET A 489 24.02 6.24 -15.02
N ALA A 490 23.72 7.20 -14.11
CA ALA A 490 23.95 8.61 -14.37
C ALA A 490 25.45 8.90 -14.58
N THR A 491 26.32 8.31 -13.76
CA THR A 491 27.79 8.37 -13.93
C THR A 491 28.23 7.76 -15.25
N ALA A 492 27.67 6.61 -15.64
CA ALA A 492 27.98 5.97 -16.92
C ALA A 492 27.59 6.85 -18.11
N LEU A 493 26.43 7.49 -18.07
CA LEU A 493 25.99 8.44 -19.09
C LEU A 493 26.92 9.67 -19.16
N GLU A 494 27.38 10.16 -18.03
CA GLU A 494 28.28 11.32 -17.94
C GLU A 494 29.65 11.01 -18.56
N ILE A 495 30.32 9.94 -18.13
CA ILE A 495 31.67 9.61 -18.60
C ILE A 495 31.72 9.18 -20.06
N THR A 496 30.62 8.63 -20.62
CA THR A 496 30.54 8.21 -22.03
C THR A 496 30.02 9.30 -22.95
N GLY A 497 29.68 10.48 -22.43
CA GLY A 497 29.07 11.58 -23.19
C GLY A 497 27.61 11.37 -23.59
N GLY A 498 26.98 10.28 -23.10
CA GLY A 498 25.56 9.99 -23.35
C GLY A 498 24.63 11.05 -22.74
N LEU A 499 25.01 11.58 -21.56
CA LEU A 499 24.27 12.67 -20.90
C LEU A 499 24.24 13.91 -21.79
N GLN A 500 25.37 14.30 -22.38
CA GLN A 500 25.45 15.46 -23.27
C GLN A 500 24.57 15.29 -24.50
N LEU A 501 24.56 14.10 -25.12
CA LEU A 501 23.69 13.83 -26.27
C LEU A 501 22.20 13.94 -25.93
N ALA A 502 21.78 13.47 -24.76
CA ALA A 502 20.41 13.57 -24.31
C ALA A 502 20.02 15.06 -24.07
N VAL A 503 20.93 15.82 -23.47
CA VAL A 503 20.75 17.26 -23.22
C VAL A 503 20.71 18.04 -24.53
N ASP A 504 21.64 17.79 -25.45
CA ASP A 504 21.67 18.46 -26.76
C ASP A 504 20.39 18.19 -27.56
N GLY A 505 19.89 16.94 -27.52
CA GLY A 505 18.61 16.59 -28.16
C GLY A 505 17.42 17.34 -27.55
N LEU A 506 17.38 17.46 -26.23
CA LEU A 506 16.34 18.19 -25.53
C LEU A 506 16.41 19.70 -25.83
N VAL A 507 17.62 20.28 -25.78
CA VAL A 507 17.84 21.70 -26.05
C VAL A 507 17.61 22.03 -27.54
N ALA A 508 18.02 21.17 -28.47
CA ALA A 508 17.72 21.36 -29.89
C ALA A 508 16.22 21.38 -30.18
N GLY A 509 15.44 20.51 -29.48
CA GLY A 509 13.99 20.45 -29.67
C GLY A 509 13.21 21.57 -28.99
N LEU A 510 13.56 21.93 -27.77
CA LEU A 510 12.78 22.84 -26.92
C LEU A 510 13.48 24.17 -26.62
N GLY A 511 14.81 24.23 -26.72
CA GLY A 511 15.60 25.42 -26.40
C GLY A 511 15.17 26.69 -27.15
N PRO A 512 14.91 26.61 -28.48
CA PRO A 512 14.43 27.77 -29.25
C PRO A 512 13.10 28.34 -28.75
N LEU A 513 12.30 27.58 -28.03
CA LEU A 513 11.02 27.98 -27.47
C LEU A 513 11.14 28.62 -26.07
N GLY A 514 12.36 28.67 -25.52
CA GLY A 514 12.68 29.32 -24.26
C GLY A 514 12.52 28.48 -23.01
N PRO A 515 12.89 29.01 -21.81
CA PRO A 515 12.95 28.26 -20.56
C PRO A 515 11.60 27.68 -20.11
N PHE A 516 10.50 28.34 -20.39
CA PHE A 516 9.16 27.83 -20.06
C PHE A 516 8.80 26.57 -20.86
N ALA A 517 9.17 26.49 -22.13
CA ALA A 517 8.96 25.30 -22.95
C ALA A 517 9.84 24.14 -22.45
N MET A 518 11.04 24.47 -21.96
CA MET A 518 11.94 23.49 -21.34
C MET A 518 11.33 22.92 -20.04
N LEU A 519 10.77 23.78 -19.16
CA LEU A 519 10.05 23.33 -17.97
C LEU A 519 8.87 22.42 -18.34
N ALA A 520 8.07 22.82 -19.33
CA ALA A 520 6.94 22.04 -19.80
C ALA A 520 7.37 20.67 -20.37
N GLY A 521 8.40 20.65 -21.19
CA GLY A 521 8.96 19.43 -21.78
C GLY A 521 9.53 18.49 -20.73
N LEU A 522 10.32 19.00 -19.78
CA LEU A 522 10.83 18.21 -18.66
C LEU A 522 9.71 17.67 -17.77
N PHE A 523 8.69 18.49 -17.48
CA PHE A 523 7.54 18.02 -16.72
C PHE A 523 6.83 16.88 -17.44
N VAL A 524 6.49 17.04 -18.71
CA VAL A 524 5.77 16.04 -19.48
C VAL A 524 6.60 14.75 -19.59
N LEU A 525 7.87 14.87 -19.95
CA LEU A 525 8.78 13.73 -20.04
C LEU A 525 8.85 12.96 -18.71
N THR A 526 9.10 13.67 -17.61
CA THR A 526 9.21 13.09 -16.27
C THR A 526 7.90 12.47 -15.83
N SER A 527 6.79 13.18 -16.04
CA SER A 527 5.46 12.76 -15.61
C SER A 527 4.98 11.52 -16.38
N VAL A 528 5.23 11.45 -17.69
CA VAL A 528 4.91 10.28 -18.51
C VAL A 528 5.79 9.08 -18.10
N ALA A 529 7.09 9.27 -17.93
CA ALA A 529 8.01 8.22 -17.47
C ALA A 529 7.55 7.66 -16.10
N SER A 530 7.15 8.52 -15.18
CA SER A 530 6.68 8.14 -13.83
C SER A 530 5.35 7.35 -13.82
N GLN A 531 4.56 7.35 -14.92
CA GLN A 531 3.38 6.46 -15.00
C GLN A 531 3.76 4.99 -15.24
N VAL A 532 4.99 4.74 -15.67
CA VAL A 532 5.44 3.41 -16.13
C VAL A 532 6.59 2.90 -15.29
N ILE A 533 7.51 3.80 -14.92
CA ILE A 533 8.67 3.53 -14.08
C ILE A 533 8.40 4.10 -12.69
N SER A 534 9.05 3.57 -11.64
CA SER A 534 8.89 4.15 -10.30
C SER A 534 9.28 5.63 -10.26
N ASN A 535 8.57 6.41 -9.46
CA ASN A 535 8.82 7.85 -9.26
C ASN A 535 10.30 8.15 -8.97
N THR A 536 10.91 7.33 -8.13
CA THR A 536 12.31 7.49 -7.72
C THR A 536 13.29 7.23 -8.86
N ALA A 537 13.11 6.12 -9.59
CA ALA A 537 13.96 5.80 -10.74
C ALA A 537 13.87 6.88 -11.81
N THR A 538 12.66 7.38 -12.07
CA THR A 538 12.43 8.49 -13.00
C THR A 538 13.20 9.75 -12.58
N ALA A 539 13.14 10.13 -11.30
CA ALA A 539 13.86 11.29 -10.80
C ALA A 539 15.38 11.11 -10.89
N VAL A 540 15.93 9.95 -10.54
CA VAL A 540 17.37 9.65 -10.63
C VAL A 540 17.88 9.77 -12.06
N LEU A 541 17.11 9.31 -13.04
CA LEU A 541 17.50 9.37 -14.46
C LEU A 541 17.42 10.79 -15.03
N LEU A 542 16.40 11.56 -14.63
CA LEU A 542 16.10 12.86 -15.25
C LEU A 542 16.72 14.06 -14.51
N ALA A 543 17.07 13.94 -13.23
CA ALA A 543 17.69 15.04 -12.49
C ALA A 543 19.05 15.47 -13.07
N PRO A 544 19.97 14.57 -13.45
CA PRO A 544 21.23 14.97 -14.10
C PRO A 544 20.99 15.66 -15.45
N ILE A 545 20.01 15.18 -16.25
CA ILE A 545 19.63 15.80 -17.52
C ILE A 545 19.11 17.23 -17.29
N ALA A 546 18.22 17.41 -16.32
CA ALA A 546 17.68 18.72 -15.97
C ALA A 546 18.76 19.69 -15.51
N PHE A 547 19.73 19.20 -14.68
CA PHE A 547 20.84 20.00 -14.19
C PHE A 547 21.74 20.48 -15.35
N GLN A 548 22.20 19.55 -16.21
CA GLN A 548 23.06 19.87 -17.34
C GLN A 548 22.34 20.76 -18.38
N THR A 549 21.04 20.53 -18.58
CA THR A 549 20.21 21.39 -19.44
C THR A 549 20.20 22.83 -18.93
N ALA A 550 20.07 23.04 -17.62
CA ALA A 550 20.12 24.37 -17.03
C ALA A 550 21.45 25.07 -17.29
N LEU A 551 22.58 24.36 -17.10
CA LEU A 551 23.92 24.89 -17.36
C LEU A 551 24.11 25.28 -18.83
N LEU A 552 23.63 24.44 -19.76
CA LEU A 552 23.75 24.71 -21.19
C LEU A 552 22.93 25.92 -21.64
N LEU A 553 21.81 26.19 -20.97
CA LEU A 553 20.94 27.33 -21.25
C LEU A 553 21.35 28.58 -20.45
N ASP A 554 22.42 28.51 -19.65
CA ASP A 554 22.87 29.57 -18.76
C ASP A 554 21.77 30.11 -17.83
N VAL A 555 20.95 29.13 -17.29
CA VAL A 555 19.88 29.43 -16.34
C VAL A 555 20.12 28.70 -15.02
N SER A 556 19.43 29.15 -13.97
CA SER A 556 19.48 28.47 -12.65
C SER A 556 18.97 27.01 -12.75
N PRO A 557 19.68 26.02 -12.16
CA PRO A 557 19.22 24.63 -12.18
C PRO A 557 18.06 24.35 -11.20
N TYR A 558 17.80 25.23 -10.22
CA TYR A 558 16.79 25.03 -9.20
C TYR A 558 15.37 24.86 -9.79
N PRO A 559 14.88 25.71 -10.73
CA PRO A 559 13.53 25.54 -11.29
C PRO A 559 13.39 24.23 -12.08
N LEU A 560 14.41 23.81 -12.84
CA LEU A 560 14.35 22.59 -13.64
C LEU A 560 14.34 21.34 -12.74
N LEU A 561 15.19 21.30 -11.73
CA LEU A 561 15.24 20.22 -10.76
C LEU A 561 13.97 20.13 -9.90
N MET A 562 13.44 21.28 -9.46
CA MET A 562 12.15 21.33 -8.77
C MET A 562 11.04 20.75 -9.64
N THR A 563 11.03 21.10 -10.93
CA THR A 563 10.05 20.59 -11.90
C THR A 563 10.14 19.07 -12.05
N VAL A 564 11.35 18.50 -12.15
CA VAL A 564 11.56 17.06 -12.21
C VAL A 564 11.05 16.39 -10.93
N ALA A 565 11.36 16.93 -9.75
CA ALA A 565 10.91 16.37 -8.47
C ALA A 565 9.38 16.34 -8.35
N LEU A 566 8.72 17.44 -8.71
CA LEU A 566 7.26 17.55 -8.70
C LEU A 566 6.63 16.61 -9.73
N ALA A 567 7.13 16.63 -10.98
CA ALA A 567 6.60 15.82 -12.06
C ALA A 567 6.75 14.30 -11.80
N ALA A 568 7.89 13.85 -11.26
CA ALA A 568 8.09 12.47 -10.87
C ALA A 568 7.10 11.98 -9.82
N SER A 569 6.56 12.89 -9.00
CA SER A 569 5.59 12.56 -7.96
C SER A 569 4.12 12.61 -8.45
N THR A 570 3.88 12.91 -9.75
CA THR A 570 2.52 12.97 -10.34
C THR A 570 2.00 11.63 -10.86
N ALA A 571 2.28 10.53 -10.19
CA ALA A 571 1.82 9.19 -10.56
C ALA A 571 0.31 9.01 -10.29
N PHE A 572 -0.52 9.84 -10.93
CA PHE A 572 -1.96 9.90 -10.68
C PHE A 572 -2.80 9.09 -11.66
N ALA A 573 -2.31 8.95 -12.91
CA ALA A 573 -3.16 8.52 -14.03
C ALA A 573 -3.34 6.99 -14.13
N THR A 574 -2.47 6.20 -13.51
CA THR A 574 -2.56 4.75 -13.57
C THR A 574 -2.53 4.10 -12.18
N PRO A 575 -3.24 2.99 -11.98
CA PRO A 575 -3.19 2.26 -10.71
C PRO A 575 -1.82 1.62 -10.44
N VAL A 576 -1.05 1.33 -11.48
CA VAL A 576 0.25 0.63 -11.40
C VAL A 576 1.41 1.60 -11.15
N ALA A 577 1.26 2.88 -11.51
CA ALA A 577 2.32 3.90 -11.38
C ALA A 577 2.84 4.06 -9.95
N SER A 578 2.04 3.74 -8.95
CA SER A 578 2.44 3.84 -7.55
C SER A 578 1.76 2.79 -6.68
N PRO A 579 2.50 2.17 -5.74
CA PRO A 579 1.91 1.27 -4.73
C PRO A 579 0.76 1.89 -3.95
N VAL A 580 0.74 3.22 -3.82
CA VAL A 580 -0.33 3.99 -3.19
C VAL A 580 -1.66 3.78 -3.90
N ASN A 581 -1.67 3.82 -5.24
CA ASN A 581 -2.87 3.64 -6.06
C ASN A 581 -3.33 2.18 -6.06
N THR A 582 -2.39 1.24 -6.11
CA THR A 582 -2.70 -0.20 -6.10
C THR A 582 -3.37 -0.64 -4.80
N LEU A 583 -2.97 -0.07 -3.64
CA LEU A 583 -3.59 -0.39 -2.35
C LEU A 583 -5.11 -0.14 -2.31
N VAL A 584 -5.60 0.85 -3.03
CA VAL A 584 -7.02 1.22 -3.01
C VAL A 584 -7.83 0.58 -4.14
N LEU A 585 -7.17 -0.09 -5.10
CA LEU A 585 -7.79 -0.66 -6.29
C LEU A 585 -8.90 -1.67 -5.91
N GLY A 586 -8.55 -2.65 -5.09
CA GLY A 586 -9.47 -3.69 -4.60
C GLY A 586 -10.59 -3.12 -3.71
N PRO A 587 -10.25 -2.46 -2.58
CA PRO A 587 -11.25 -1.90 -1.66
C PRO A 587 -12.19 -0.88 -2.29
N GLY A 588 -11.70 -0.11 -3.26
CA GLY A 588 -12.49 0.87 -4.01
C GLY A 588 -13.25 0.28 -5.19
N GLN A 589 -13.01 -0.99 -5.54
CA GLN A 589 -13.52 -1.64 -6.74
C GLN A 589 -13.29 -0.81 -8.01
N TYR A 590 -12.11 -0.18 -8.09
CA TYR A 590 -11.76 0.69 -9.20
C TYR A 590 -11.33 -0.09 -10.43
N ARG A 591 -11.53 0.55 -11.58
CA ARG A 591 -11.00 0.13 -12.86
C ARG A 591 -9.91 1.08 -13.31
N PHE A 592 -9.05 0.65 -14.22
CA PHE A 592 -7.98 1.47 -14.78
C PHE A 592 -8.49 2.85 -15.27
N GLY A 593 -9.64 2.88 -15.96
CA GLY A 593 -10.23 4.11 -16.48
C GLY A 593 -10.66 5.13 -15.43
N ASP A 594 -10.88 4.72 -14.18
CA ASP A 594 -11.26 5.64 -13.10
C ASP A 594 -10.05 6.52 -12.69
N PHE A 595 -8.86 5.89 -12.56
CA PHE A 595 -7.62 6.60 -12.34
C PHE A 595 -7.25 7.50 -13.51
N LEU A 596 -7.38 7.00 -14.74
CA LEU A 596 -7.04 7.78 -15.94
C LEU A 596 -7.87 9.06 -16.02
N ARG A 597 -9.20 8.95 -15.81
CA ARG A 597 -10.13 10.09 -15.92
C ARG A 597 -9.83 11.19 -14.90
N VAL A 598 -9.58 10.84 -13.65
CA VAL A 598 -9.31 11.80 -12.57
C VAL A 598 -7.85 12.23 -12.59
N GLY A 599 -6.93 11.27 -12.77
CA GLY A 599 -5.50 11.49 -12.67
C GLY A 599 -4.92 12.36 -13.78
N VAL A 600 -5.33 12.16 -15.04
CA VAL A 600 -4.84 12.99 -16.16
C VAL A 600 -5.20 14.45 -15.97
N VAL A 601 -6.44 14.74 -15.54
CA VAL A 601 -6.86 16.13 -15.33
C VAL A 601 -6.08 16.76 -14.17
N LEU A 602 -5.92 16.03 -13.06
CA LEU A 602 -5.10 16.51 -11.95
C LEU A 602 -3.65 16.75 -12.37
N GLN A 603 -3.09 15.86 -13.20
CA GLN A 603 -1.74 15.99 -13.74
C GLN A 603 -1.56 17.25 -14.60
N LEU A 604 -2.55 17.55 -15.45
CA LEU A 604 -2.56 18.77 -16.25
C LEU A 604 -2.68 20.04 -15.38
N LEU A 605 -3.49 19.98 -14.32
CA LEU A 605 -3.61 21.10 -13.37
C LEU A 605 -2.28 21.33 -12.62
N VAL A 606 -1.60 20.25 -12.21
CA VAL A 606 -0.29 20.33 -11.56
C VAL A 606 0.76 20.84 -12.55
N LEU A 607 0.74 20.42 -13.82
CA LEU A 607 1.59 20.98 -14.87
C LEU A 607 1.40 22.50 -14.99
N ALA A 608 0.16 22.95 -15.16
CA ALA A 608 -0.14 24.38 -15.29
C ALA A 608 0.33 25.17 -14.06
N ALA A 609 0.09 24.64 -12.87
CA ALA A 609 0.54 25.26 -11.62
C ALA A 609 2.09 25.27 -11.52
N THR A 610 2.77 24.21 -11.94
CA THR A 610 4.24 24.15 -11.97
C THR A 610 4.81 25.23 -12.90
N LEU A 611 4.28 25.33 -14.12
CA LEU A 611 4.73 26.33 -15.09
C LEU A 611 4.50 27.77 -14.62
N LEU A 612 3.47 28.00 -13.83
CA LEU A 612 3.16 29.33 -13.29
C LEU A 612 4.01 29.65 -12.04
N LEU A 613 4.05 28.72 -11.08
CA LEU A 613 4.58 29.02 -9.75
C LEU A 613 6.09 28.77 -9.62
N VAL A 614 6.65 27.77 -10.32
CA VAL A 614 8.08 27.47 -10.20
C VAL A 614 8.95 28.64 -10.63
N PRO A 615 8.73 29.30 -11.79
CA PRO A 615 9.55 30.45 -12.19
C PRO A 615 9.38 31.70 -11.31
N ILE A 616 8.24 31.82 -10.62
CA ILE A 616 7.96 32.91 -9.68
C ILE A 616 8.75 32.73 -8.38
N LEU A 617 8.78 31.48 -7.85
CA LEU A 617 9.42 31.16 -6.58
C LEU A 617 10.92 30.89 -6.74
N LEU A 618 11.31 30.33 -7.86
CA LEU A 618 12.66 29.96 -8.24
C LEU A 618 12.94 30.57 -9.63
N PRO A 619 13.45 31.80 -9.73
CA PRO A 619 13.77 32.44 -11.03
C PRO A 619 14.86 31.65 -11.79
N PHE A 620 14.78 31.72 -13.11
CA PHE A 620 15.76 31.14 -14.04
C PHE A 620 17.15 31.72 -13.90
#